data_94f5c99ca1128440df7547a308a73e1e
#
_entry.id   94f5c99ca1128440df7547a308a73e1e
#
_cell.length_a   1.000
_cell.length_b   1.000
_cell.length_c   1.000
_cell.angle_alpha   90.00
_cell.angle_beta   90.00
_cell.angle_gamma   90.00
#
_symmetry.space_group_name_H-M   'P 1'
#
loop_
_entity.id
_entity.type
_entity.pdbx_description
1 polymer ?
#
loop_
_entity_poly.entity_id
_entity_poly.type
_entity_poly.pdbx_seq_one_letter_code
_entity_poly.pdbx_strand_id
1 'polypeptide(L)'
;PMYVMRGEMPIKTMTHYMNCWWLKYGVRMAGKWMIPAVPFKEAYFLEDALKFRTEIKDIPLVYVGGLVSREKIDEVLNHGFEFVQMARALLNEPGFVNRMREEEKARCNCKHSNYCIARMYTIEMACHQHLREELPASLKKEIEKLEKK
;
A
#
# COMPACT_ATOMS: atom_id res chain seq x y z
N PRO A 1 -3.88 -5.04 14.08
CA PRO A 1 -2.85 -5.02 13.04
C PRO A 1 -3.34 -4.56 11.67
N MET A 2 -4.66 -4.59 11.38
CA MET A 2 -5.18 -4.13 10.08
C MET A 2 -5.15 -2.61 9.88
N TYR A 3 -4.98 -1.83 10.92
CA TYR A 3 -4.86 -0.36 10.83
C TYR A 3 -3.62 0.14 10.06
N VAL A 4 -2.65 -0.75 9.81
CA VAL A 4 -1.45 -0.43 9.03
C VAL A 4 -1.74 -0.40 7.52
N MET A 5 -2.80 -1.08 7.08
CA MET A 5 -3.18 -1.11 5.67
C MET A 5 -4.16 0.02 5.36
N ARG A 6 -3.70 0.98 4.58
CA ARG A 6 -4.52 2.08 4.06
C ARG A 6 -4.99 1.79 2.65
N GLY A 7 -6.17 2.27 2.31
CA GLY A 7 -6.88 1.98 1.07
C GLY A 7 -8.00 0.97 1.27
N GLU A 8 -8.71 0.66 0.20
CA GLU A 8 -9.78 -0.32 0.20
C GLU A 8 -9.24 -1.75 0.16
N MET A 9 -10.03 -2.71 0.65
CA MET A 9 -9.63 -4.11 0.62
C MET A 9 -10.39 -4.87 -0.49
N PRO A 10 -9.68 -5.45 -1.46
CA PRO A 10 -10.30 -6.19 -2.56
C PRO A 10 -10.70 -7.60 -2.10
N ILE A 11 -11.86 -7.70 -1.46
CA ILE A 11 -12.36 -8.95 -0.85
C ILE A 11 -12.53 -10.06 -1.88
N LYS A 12 -12.96 -9.74 -3.11
CA LYS A 12 -13.09 -10.74 -4.18
C LYS A 12 -11.74 -11.29 -4.58
N THR A 13 -10.72 -10.42 -4.68
CA THR A 13 -9.34 -10.81 -4.98
C THR A 13 -8.78 -11.70 -3.87
N MET A 14 -8.90 -11.29 -2.60
CA MET A 14 -8.47 -12.13 -1.47
C MET A 14 -9.09 -13.52 -1.52
N THR A 15 -10.42 -13.56 -1.68
CA THR A 15 -11.16 -14.83 -1.70
C THR A 15 -10.97 -15.64 -2.98
N HIS A 16 -10.52 -15.01 -4.08
CA HIS A 16 -10.24 -15.74 -5.32
C HIS A 16 -9.13 -16.77 -5.14
N TYR A 17 -8.07 -16.38 -4.44
CA TYR A 17 -6.89 -17.21 -4.21
C TYR A 17 -6.98 -18.13 -2.99
N MET A 18 -8.10 -18.13 -2.25
CA MET A 18 -8.32 -19.02 -1.12
C MET A 18 -8.77 -20.40 -1.60
N ASN A 19 -8.16 -21.47 -1.06
CA ASN A 19 -8.50 -22.86 -1.43
C ASN A 19 -9.75 -23.39 -0.72
N CYS A 20 -10.08 -22.85 0.48
CA CYS A 20 -11.18 -23.34 1.28
C CYS A 20 -12.51 -22.64 0.92
N TRP A 21 -13.47 -23.38 0.35
CA TRP A 21 -14.73 -22.83 -0.18
C TRP A 21 -15.63 -22.20 0.87
N TRP A 22 -15.78 -22.81 2.06
CA TRP A 22 -16.62 -22.28 3.13
C TRP A 22 -16.04 -21.03 3.77
N LEU A 23 -14.70 -20.98 3.95
CA LEU A 23 -14.01 -19.77 4.42
C LEU A 23 -14.11 -18.64 3.38
N LYS A 24 -13.99 -18.97 2.11
CA LYS A 24 -14.21 -18.05 0.99
C LYS A 24 -15.58 -17.38 1.04
N TYR A 25 -16.62 -18.19 1.30
CA TYR A 25 -17.99 -17.70 1.41
C TYR A 25 -18.17 -16.83 2.66
N GLY A 26 -17.69 -17.27 3.81
CA GLY A 26 -17.72 -16.51 5.07
C GLY A 26 -17.03 -15.14 4.96
N VAL A 27 -15.84 -15.09 4.37
CA VAL A 27 -15.11 -13.82 4.15
C VAL A 27 -15.85 -12.90 3.15
N ARG A 28 -16.52 -13.44 2.14
CA ARG A 28 -17.33 -12.61 1.22
C ARG A 28 -18.55 -11.99 1.88
N MET A 29 -19.18 -12.72 2.80
CA MET A 29 -20.35 -12.23 3.54
C MET A 29 -19.97 -11.22 4.63
N ALA A 30 -18.99 -11.54 5.45
CA ALA A 30 -18.60 -10.76 6.61
C ALA A 30 -17.43 -9.77 6.36
N GLY A 31 -16.71 -9.92 5.25
CA GLY A 31 -15.43 -9.24 5.04
C GLY A 31 -15.50 -7.72 5.08
N LYS A 32 -16.55 -7.12 4.56
CA LYS A 32 -16.74 -5.65 4.62
C LYS A 32 -16.93 -5.14 6.05
N TRP A 33 -17.52 -5.95 6.91
CA TRP A 33 -17.74 -5.60 8.32
C TRP A 33 -16.49 -5.87 9.16
N MET A 34 -15.78 -6.96 8.86
CA MET A 34 -14.57 -7.36 9.59
C MET A 34 -13.32 -6.55 9.20
N ILE A 35 -13.27 -6.07 7.96
CA ILE A 35 -12.12 -5.36 7.41
C ILE A 35 -12.57 -3.96 6.97
N PRO A 36 -12.58 -2.98 7.89
CA PRO A 36 -12.96 -1.63 7.54
C PRO A 36 -11.96 -1.02 6.55
N ALA A 37 -12.48 -0.35 5.53
CA ALA A 37 -11.66 0.44 4.63
C ALA A 37 -11.20 1.72 5.36
N VAL A 38 -9.90 1.95 5.38
CA VAL A 38 -9.32 3.19 5.92
C VAL A 38 -8.77 3.99 4.76
N PRO A 39 -9.27 5.21 4.50
CA PRO A 39 -8.80 6.03 3.40
C PRO A 39 -7.27 6.19 3.39
N PHE A 40 -6.68 6.16 2.21
CA PHE A 40 -5.26 6.42 2.07
C PHE A 40 -5.00 7.92 2.21
N LYS A 41 -4.08 8.26 3.10
CA LYS A 41 -3.46 9.59 3.22
C LYS A 41 -1.95 9.37 3.11
N GLU A 42 -1.27 10.14 2.32
CA GLU A 42 0.18 10.04 2.23
C GLU A 42 0.82 10.40 3.57
N ALA A 43 1.91 9.75 3.93
CA ALA A 43 2.62 9.94 5.21
C ALA A 43 1.73 9.80 6.46
N TYR A 44 0.79 8.86 6.46
CA TYR A 44 -0.28 8.71 7.47
C TYR A 44 0.19 8.44 8.91
N PHE A 45 1.44 8.13 9.12
CA PHE A 45 2.04 7.98 10.47
C PHE A 45 2.94 9.15 10.86
N LEU A 46 3.05 10.21 10.05
CA LEU A 46 4.02 11.27 10.31
C LEU A 46 3.77 11.96 11.65
N GLU A 47 2.53 12.29 11.98
CA GLU A 47 2.18 12.94 13.24
C GLU A 47 2.56 12.10 14.46
N ASP A 48 2.35 10.79 14.40
CA ASP A 48 2.73 9.90 15.50
C ASP A 48 4.25 9.63 15.50
N ALA A 49 4.86 9.49 14.34
CA ALA A 49 6.31 9.29 14.21
C ALA A 49 7.12 10.49 14.74
N LEU A 50 6.61 11.71 14.58
CA LEU A 50 7.25 12.91 15.12
C LEU A 50 7.31 12.90 16.65
N LYS A 51 6.33 12.33 17.34
CA LYS A 51 6.37 12.15 18.81
C LYS A 51 7.57 11.29 19.24
N PHE A 52 7.87 10.23 18.49
CA PHE A 52 9.06 9.40 18.73
C PHE A 52 10.34 10.17 18.39
N ARG A 53 10.34 10.94 17.29
CA ARG A 53 11.52 11.72 16.89
C ARG A 53 11.91 12.78 17.92
N THR A 54 10.96 13.39 18.61
CA THR A 54 11.24 14.35 19.68
C THR A 54 11.95 13.73 20.88
N GLU A 55 11.64 12.48 21.21
CA GLU A 55 12.22 11.76 22.35
C GLU A 55 13.52 11.04 22.01
N ILE A 56 13.64 10.49 20.79
CA ILE A 56 14.78 9.69 20.36
C ILE A 56 15.68 10.55 19.46
N LYS A 57 16.85 10.97 20.00
CA LYS A 57 17.77 11.87 19.28
C LYS A 57 19.04 11.17 18.81
N ASP A 58 19.47 10.14 19.51
CA ASP A 58 20.79 9.52 19.33
C ASP A 58 20.76 8.26 18.44
N ILE A 59 19.57 7.85 17.96
CA ILE A 59 19.41 6.67 17.12
C ILE A 59 18.80 7.09 15.78
N PRO A 60 19.39 6.66 14.65
CA PRO A 60 18.79 6.92 13.34
C PRO A 60 17.40 6.28 13.22
N LEU A 61 16.43 7.05 12.74
CA LEU A 61 15.06 6.60 12.58
C LEU A 61 14.70 6.40 11.12
N VAL A 62 14.01 5.30 10.85
CA VAL A 62 13.45 4.99 9.54
C VAL A 62 11.95 5.25 9.56
N TYR A 63 11.49 6.18 8.74
CA TYR A 63 10.06 6.41 8.59
C TYR A 63 9.41 5.39 7.66
N VAL A 64 8.28 4.82 8.08
CA VAL A 64 7.42 3.92 7.29
C VAL A 64 5.98 4.40 7.36
N GLY A 65 5.35 4.71 6.23
CA GLY A 65 3.96 5.16 6.29
C GLY A 65 3.40 5.76 5.01
N GLY A 66 3.34 4.97 3.92
CA GLY A 66 2.58 5.33 2.72
C GLY A 66 3.18 6.47 1.90
N LEU A 67 4.49 6.47 1.71
CA LEU A 67 5.17 7.44 0.85
C LEU A 67 5.04 7.04 -0.61
N VAL A 68 4.61 7.98 -1.46
CA VAL A 68 4.41 7.79 -2.91
C VAL A 68 4.86 9.01 -3.73
N SER A 69 5.31 10.10 -3.11
CA SER A 69 5.82 11.27 -3.80
C SER A 69 7.16 11.71 -3.22
N ARG A 70 8.01 12.30 -4.07
CA ARG A 70 9.28 12.91 -3.66
C ARG A 70 9.05 14.03 -2.65
N GLU A 71 8.06 14.89 -2.89
CA GLU A 71 7.70 15.99 -1.99
C GLU A 71 7.47 15.52 -0.54
N LYS A 72 6.70 14.43 -0.35
CA LYS A 72 6.44 13.89 1.00
C LYS A 72 7.64 13.16 1.59
N ILE A 73 8.49 12.58 0.76
CA ILE A 73 9.76 11.99 1.21
C ILE A 73 10.68 13.09 1.73
N ASP A 74 10.84 14.18 0.97
CA ASP A 74 11.67 15.32 1.37
C ASP A 74 11.12 15.97 2.65
N GLU A 75 9.80 16.13 2.78
CA GLU A 75 9.16 16.62 4.02
C GLU A 75 9.51 15.73 5.22
N VAL A 76 9.40 14.41 5.10
CA VAL A 76 9.74 13.47 6.17
C VAL A 76 11.22 13.56 6.56
N LEU A 77 12.12 13.59 5.59
CA LEU A 77 13.55 13.73 5.84
C LEU A 77 13.89 15.07 6.52
N ASN A 78 13.24 16.17 6.11
CA ASN A 78 13.38 17.48 6.72
C ASN A 78 12.88 17.53 8.18
N HIS A 79 12.00 16.62 8.57
CA HIS A 79 11.60 16.44 9.97
C HIS A 79 12.60 15.65 10.81
N GLY A 80 13.75 15.29 10.24
CA GLY A 80 14.88 14.68 10.96
C GLY A 80 14.85 13.14 10.98
N PHE A 81 14.08 12.50 10.10
CA PHE A 81 14.23 11.08 9.83
C PHE A 81 15.40 10.86 8.88
N GLU A 82 16.30 9.94 9.19
CA GLU A 82 17.49 9.69 8.39
C GLU A 82 17.20 8.81 7.18
N PHE A 83 16.16 7.97 7.28
CA PHE A 83 15.78 7.04 6.23
C PHE A 83 14.27 6.97 6.06
N VAL A 84 13.85 6.56 4.87
CA VAL A 84 12.45 6.24 4.57
C VAL A 84 12.34 4.83 3.99
N GLN A 85 11.24 4.14 4.28
CA GLN A 85 10.94 2.84 3.72
C GLN A 85 9.64 2.88 2.93
N MET A 86 9.69 2.35 1.72
CA MET A 86 8.56 2.24 0.81
C MET A 86 8.38 0.78 0.39
N ALA A 87 7.13 0.27 0.42
CA ALA A 87 6.83 -1.07 -0.06
C ALA A 87 6.01 -1.02 -1.36
N ARG A 88 4.74 -0.57 -1.28
CA ARG A 88 3.83 -0.60 -2.43
C ARG A 88 4.26 0.30 -3.58
N ALA A 89 4.90 1.43 -3.29
CA ALA A 89 5.44 2.31 -4.32
C ALA A 89 6.50 1.58 -5.16
N LEU A 90 7.45 0.90 -4.51
CA LEU A 90 8.51 0.16 -5.19
C LEU A 90 8.02 -1.13 -5.85
N LEU A 91 6.97 -1.76 -5.31
CA LEU A 91 6.32 -2.89 -5.96
C LEU A 91 5.58 -2.47 -7.26
N ASN A 92 5.01 -1.27 -7.27
CA ASN A 92 4.38 -0.70 -8.45
C ASN A 92 5.41 -0.16 -9.45
N GLU A 93 6.46 0.48 -8.96
CA GLU A 93 7.49 1.13 -9.78
C GLU A 93 8.88 0.88 -9.17
N PRO A 94 9.57 -0.23 -9.53
CA PRO A 94 10.90 -0.55 -9.00
C PRO A 94 11.95 0.55 -9.25
N GLY A 95 11.82 1.28 -10.35
CA GLY A 95 12.70 2.40 -10.73
C GLY A 95 12.36 3.75 -10.09
N PHE A 96 11.36 3.82 -9.19
CA PHE A 96 10.85 5.08 -8.63
C PHE A 96 11.94 5.93 -7.96
N VAL A 97 12.86 5.30 -7.21
CA VAL A 97 13.97 6.02 -6.56
C VAL A 97 14.90 6.67 -7.59
N ASN A 98 15.19 6.00 -8.71
CA ASN A 98 16.02 6.56 -9.77
C ASN A 98 15.30 7.73 -10.45
N ARG A 99 14.00 7.58 -10.73
CA ARG A 99 13.21 8.66 -11.33
C ARG A 99 13.13 9.89 -10.44
N MET A 100 13.04 9.73 -9.12
CA MET A 100 13.07 10.86 -8.17
C MET A 100 14.39 11.68 -8.23
N ARG A 101 15.49 11.11 -8.70
CA ARG A 101 16.75 11.87 -8.90
C ARG A 101 16.65 12.86 -10.05
N GLU A 102 15.87 12.53 -11.04
CA GLU A 102 15.72 13.30 -12.28
C GLU A 102 14.51 14.24 -12.25
N GLU A 103 13.44 13.84 -11.56
CA GLU A 103 12.18 14.56 -11.50
C GLU A 103 11.89 15.08 -10.09
N GLU A 104 11.89 16.38 -9.91
CA GLU A 104 11.60 17.03 -8.62
C GLU A 104 10.17 16.74 -8.12
N LYS A 105 9.20 16.63 -9.02
CA LYS A 105 7.79 16.34 -8.71
C LYS A 105 7.41 14.88 -8.95
N ALA A 106 8.38 13.97 -8.85
CA ALA A 106 8.14 12.54 -9.05
C ALA A 106 7.08 12.01 -8.08
N ARG A 107 6.09 11.31 -8.63
CA ARG A 107 5.04 10.63 -7.87
C ARG A 107 4.79 9.24 -8.46
N CYS A 108 4.77 8.23 -7.59
CA CYS A 108 4.47 6.85 -7.99
C CYS A 108 3.00 6.70 -8.39
N ASN A 109 2.73 5.89 -9.42
CA ASN A 109 1.38 5.66 -9.96
C ASN A 109 0.57 4.59 -9.20
N CYS A 110 0.97 4.23 -7.99
CA CYS A 110 0.22 3.29 -7.16
C CYS A 110 -1.14 3.88 -6.73
N LYS A 111 -2.23 3.26 -7.16
CA LYS A 111 -3.62 3.66 -6.87
C LYS A 111 -4.19 3.08 -5.56
N HIS A 112 -3.37 2.39 -4.77
CA HIS A 112 -3.75 1.83 -3.46
C HIS A 112 -4.95 0.86 -3.48
N SER A 113 -5.18 0.16 -4.60
CA SER A 113 -6.22 -0.88 -4.71
C SER A 113 -5.97 -2.09 -3.79
N ASN A 114 -4.80 -2.17 -3.17
CA ASN A 114 -4.36 -3.26 -2.28
C ASN A 114 -4.40 -4.66 -2.91
N TYR A 115 -4.45 -4.75 -4.24
CA TYR A 115 -4.39 -6.03 -4.95
C TYR A 115 -3.16 -6.86 -4.56
N CYS A 116 -1.98 -6.24 -4.50
CA CYS A 116 -0.74 -6.90 -4.09
C CYS A 116 -0.83 -7.50 -2.68
N ILE A 117 -1.47 -6.78 -1.74
CA ILE A 117 -1.69 -7.23 -0.36
C ILE A 117 -2.68 -8.42 -0.33
N ALA A 118 -3.74 -8.35 -1.12
CA ALA A 118 -4.77 -9.39 -1.13
C ALA A 118 -4.25 -10.76 -1.57
N ARG A 119 -3.18 -10.81 -2.37
CA ARG A 119 -2.61 -12.06 -2.87
C ARG A 119 -1.40 -12.57 -2.07
N MET A 120 -0.80 -11.74 -1.22
CA MET A 120 0.48 -12.05 -0.55
C MET A 120 0.46 -13.31 0.34
N TYR A 121 -0.70 -13.74 0.82
CA TYR A 121 -0.84 -14.91 1.68
C TYR A 121 -1.08 -16.23 0.92
N THR A 122 -1.29 -16.15 -0.39
CA THR A 122 -1.71 -17.31 -1.19
C THR A 122 -0.81 -17.59 -2.39
N ILE A 123 -0.25 -16.54 -2.97
CA ILE A 123 0.64 -16.58 -4.12
C ILE A 123 1.67 -15.45 -4.03
N GLU A 124 2.60 -15.40 -4.96
CA GLU A 124 3.62 -14.36 -5.04
C GLU A 124 3.01 -12.94 -5.05
N MET A 125 3.57 -12.05 -4.24
CA MET A 125 3.15 -10.66 -4.20
C MET A 125 3.56 -9.94 -5.48
N ALA A 126 2.58 -9.37 -6.19
CA ALA A 126 2.84 -8.61 -7.41
C ALA A 126 1.84 -7.46 -7.58
N CYS A 127 2.24 -6.40 -8.25
CA CYS A 127 1.33 -5.35 -8.67
C CYS A 127 0.53 -5.82 -9.89
N HIS A 128 -0.80 -5.59 -9.91
CA HIS A 128 -1.66 -5.98 -11.03
C HIS A 128 -1.26 -5.32 -12.36
N GLN A 129 -0.62 -4.15 -12.30
CA GLN A 129 -0.16 -3.43 -13.50
C GLN A 129 1.02 -4.12 -14.22
N HIS A 130 1.71 -5.04 -13.54
CA HIS A 130 2.87 -5.77 -14.06
C HIS A 130 2.63 -7.26 -14.27
N LEU A 131 1.40 -7.72 -14.06
CA LEU A 131 1.08 -9.12 -14.29
C LEU A 131 1.09 -9.44 -15.78
N ARG A 132 1.78 -10.53 -16.14
CA ARG A 132 1.76 -11.09 -17.49
C ARG A 132 0.48 -11.87 -17.76
N GLU A 133 -0.17 -12.35 -16.71
CA GLU A 133 -1.41 -13.11 -16.79
C GLU A 133 -2.62 -12.18 -16.95
N GLU A 134 -3.59 -12.62 -17.73
CA GLU A 134 -4.85 -11.91 -17.81
C GLU A 134 -5.69 -12.14 -16.55
N LEU A 135 -5.97 -11.08 -15.83
CA LEU A 135 -6.84 -11.16 -14.66
C LEU A 135 -8.28 -11.51 -15.06
N PRO A 136 -8.96 -12.38 -14.30
CA PRO A 136 -10.37 -12.63 -14.49
C PRO A 136 -11.20 -11.34 -14.52
N ALA A 137 -12.18 -11.23 -15.39
CA ALA A 137 -12.99 -10.01 -15.57
C ALA A 137 -13.63 -9.49 -14.28
N SER A 138 -13.98 -10.42 -13.36
CA SER A 138 -14.55 -10.06 -12.04
C SER A 138 -13.56 -9.34 -11.14
N LEU A 139 -12.26 -9.69 -11.22
CA LEU A 139 -11.19 -9.06 -10.46
C LEU A 139 -10.78 -7.72 -11.10
N LYS A 140 -10.69 -7.66 -12.43
CA LYS A 140 -10.47 -6.38 -13.15
C LYS A 140 -11.49 -5.33 -12.73
N LYS A 141 -12.79 -5.67 -12.76
CA LYS A 141 -13.88 -4.78 -12.33
C LYS A 141 -13.79 -4.35 -10.86
N GLU A 142 -13.35 -5.25 -9.97
CA GLU A 142 -13.14 -4.89 -8.57
C GLU A 142 -12.02 -3.86 -8.42
N ILE A 143 -10.86 -4.11 -9.04
CA ILE A 143 -9.69 -3.22 -8.99
C ILE A 143 -10.04 -1.83 -9.55
N GLU A 144 -10.63 -1.77 -10.74
CA GLU A 144 -11.05 -0.52 -11.37
C GLU A 144 -11.99 0.30 -10.48
N LYS A 145 -12.92 -0.38 -9.78
CA LYS A 145 -13.83 0.28 -8.84
C LYS A 145 -13.10 0.86 -7.63
N LEU A 146 -12.08 0.17 -7.13
CA LEU A 146 -11.30 0.60 -5.98
C LEU A 146 -10.34 1.75 -6.30
N GLU A 147 -9.86 1.79 -7.56
CA GLU A 147 -8.94 2.84 -8.02
C GLU A 147 -9.63 4.17 -8.39
N LYS A 148 -10.95 4.15 -8.58
CA LYS A 148 -11.77 5.34 -8.89
C LYS A 148 -12.25 6.09 -7.64
N LYS A 149 -12.07 5.52 -6.46
CA LYS A 149 -12.41 6.13 -5.17
C LYS A 149 -11.23 6.90 -4.58
#